data_71505153635dd6ef7ad2662d1d7c0c58
#
_entry.id   71505153635dd6ef7ad2662d1d7c0c58
#
_cell.length_a   1.000
_cell.length_b   1.000
_cell.length_c   1.000
_cell.angle_alpha   90.00
_cell.angle_beta   90.00
_cell.angle_gamma   90.00
#
_symmetry.space_group_name_H-M   'P 1'
#
loop_
_entity.id
_entity.type
_entity.pdbx_description
1 polymer ?
#
loop_
_entity_poly.entity_id
_entity_poly.type
_entity_poly.pdbx_seq_one_letter_code
_entity_poly.pdbx_strand_id
1 'polypeptide(L)'
;GSISTALALSRGGSLVFAGAMGFGTLAAFISYTTQLFDPIQQLARILAEMQSAQASAERVIDLLDTQPDIVDSPEVEAEYGTAFAPRRGNWPPIAGGVEFRDVTFAYKTGETVLRDFNLKVEPGQTIALVGETGAGKSTIVNLVCRFYEPTAGQVLIDGVDYRERSQLWLHSALGY
;
A
#
# COMPACT_ATOMS: atom_id res chain seq x y z
N GLY A 1 -22.45 -0.38 -36.23
CA GLY A 1 -22.19 -1.40 -37.22
C GLY A 1 -23.43 -2.07 -37.80
N SER A 2 -24.19 -2.85 -37.02
CA SER A 2 -25.27 -3.72 -37.59
C SER A 2 -26.37 -3.00 -38.34
N ILE A 3 -26.83 -1.85 -37.86
CA ILE A 3 -27.89 -1.06 -38.50
C ILE A 3 -27.39 -0.49 -39.86
N SER A 4 -26.16 0.03 -39.88
CA SER A 4 -25.55 0.58 -41.11
C SER A 4 -25.37 -0.48 -42.17
N THR A 5 -24.93 -1.68 -41.77
CA THR A 5 -24.79 -2.83 -42.69
C THR A 5 -26.14 -3.32 -43.21
N ALA A 6 -27.17 -3.37 -42.37
CA ALA A 6 -28.51 -3.73 -42.78
C ALA A 6 -29.12 -2.74 -43.80
N LEU A 7 -28.93 -1.45 -43.58
CA LEU A 7 -29.33 -0.39 -44.52
C LEU A 7 -28.57 -0.46 -45.83
N ALA A 8 -27.24 -0.67 -45.78
CA ALA A 8 -26.40 -0.83 -46.96
C ALA A 8 -26.82 -2.06 -47.80
N LEU A 9 -27.11 -3.20 -47.15
CA LEU A 9 -27.60 -4.39 -47.80
C LEU A 9 -28.99 -4.20 -48.43
N SER A 10 -29.91 -3.58 -47.71
CA SER A 10 -31.29 -3.35 -48.22
C SER A 10 -31.32 -2.42 -49.42
N ARG A 11 -30.69 -1.24 -49.31
CA ARG A 11 -30.66 -0.27 -50.42
C ARG A 11 -29.70 -0.68 -51.54
N GLY A 12 -28.49 -1.14 -51.17
CA GLY A 12 -27.50 -1.57 -52.15
C GLY A 12 -27.96 -2.80 -52.93
N GLY A 13 -28.61 -3.74 -52.27
CA GLY A 13 -29.22 -4.92 -52.91
C GLY A 13 -30.28 -4.53 -53.94
N SER A 14 -31.17 -3.60 -53.63
CA SER A 14 -32.18 -3.11 -54.58
C SER A 14 -31.57 -2.45 -55.80
N LEU A 15 -30.47 -1.71 -55.67
CA LEU A 15 -29.73 -1.08 -56.76
C LEU A 15 -28.99 -2.10 -57.65
N VAL A 16 -28.49 -3.17 -57.07
CA VAL A 16 -27.88 -4.29 -57.81
C VAL A 16 -28.94 -5.02 -58.66
N PHE A 17 -30.13 -5.31 -58.11
CA PHE A 17 -31.22 -5.92 -58.82
C PHE A 17 -31.77 -5.02 -59.96
N ALA A 18 -31.75 -3.73 -59.78
CA ALA A 18 -32.11 -2.76 -60.80
C ALA A 18 -31.03 -2.54 -61.88
N GLY A 19 -29.89 -3.23 -61.78
CA GLY A 19 -28.75 -3.07 -62.69
C GLY A 19 -28.00 -1.74 -62.60
N ALA A 20 -28.30 -0.95 -61.57
CA ALA A 20 -27.68 0.39 -61.36
C ALA A 20 -26.33 0.30 -60.61
N MET A 21 -26.01 -0.83 -60.01
CA MET A 21 -24.77 -1.07 -59.26
C MET A 21 -24.26 -2.49 -59.45
N GLY A 22 -22.94 -2.66 -59.60
CA GLY A 22 -22.31 -3.98 -59.61
C GLY A 22 -22.22 -4.63 -58.22
N PHE A 23 -22.34 -5.96 -58.17
CA PHE A 23 -22.22 -6.70 -56.92
C PHE A 23 -20.89 -6.44 -56.18
N GLY A 24 -19.77 -6.31 -56.92
CA GLY A 24 -18.46 -5.99 -56.35
C GLY A 24 -18.44 -4.62 -55.67
N THR A 25 -19.15 -3.64 -56.21
CA THR A 25 -19.27 -2.30 -55.61
C THR A 25 -20.04 -2.36 -54.28
N LEU A 26 -21.12 -3.15 -54.22
CA LEU A 26 -21.88 -3.37 -53.00
C LEU A 26 -21.02 -4.06 -51.92
N ALA A 27 -20.28 -5.09 -52.29
CA ALA A 27 -19.39 -5.80 -51.40
C ALA A 27 -18.28 -4.89 -50.83
N ALA A 28 -17.66 -4.07 -51.68
CA ALA A 28 -16.66 -3.10 -51.27
C ALA A 28 -17.25 -2.05 -50.31
N PHE A 29 -18.46 -1.53 -50.59
CA PHE A 29 -19.13 -0.58 -49.73
C PHE A 29 -19.44 -1.14 -48.34
N ILE A 30 -19.91 -2.38 -48.25
CA ILE A 30 -20.15 -3.05 -46.98
C ILE A 30 -18.84 -3.23 -46.20
N SER A 31 -17.76 -3.65 -46.88
CA SER A 31 -16.45 -3.80 -46.28
C SER A 31 -15.92 -2.48 -45.72
N TYR A 32 -16.00 -1.38 -46.46
CA TYR A 32 -15.58 -0.07 -45.98
C TYR A 32 -16.46 0.42 -44.84
N THR A 33 -17.75 0.15 -44.84
CA THR A 33 -18.64 0.52 -43.75
C THR A 33 -18.24 -0.19 -42.45
N THR A 34 -17.93 -1.48 -42.51
CA THR A 34 -17.45 -2.20 -41.29
C THR A 34 -16.09 -1.72 -40.84
N GLN A 35 -15.13 -1.55 -41.77
CA GLN A 35 -13.79 -1.06 -41.46
C GLN A 35 -13.78 0.36 -40.84
N LEU A 36 -14.75 1.20 -41.17
CA LEU A 36 -14.87 2.54 -40.60
C LEU A 36 -15.29 2.52 -39.13
N PHE A 37 -16.10 1.52 -38.74
CA PHE A 37 -16.56 1.43 -37.34
C PHE A 37 -15.56 0.74 -36.41
N ASP A 38 -14.67 -0.12 -36.92
CA ASP A 38 -13.68 -0.81 -36.11
C ASP A 38 -12.72 0.12 -35.39
N PRO A 39 -12.12 1.16 -36.02
CA PRO A 39 -11.29 2.14 -35.34
C PRO A 39 -12.03 2.91 -34.25
N ILE A 40 -13.31 3.21 -34.44
CA ILE A 40 -14.12 3.94 -33.45
C ILE A 40 -14.31 3.12 -32.18
N GLN A 41 -14.62 1.81 -32.35
CA GLN A 41 -14.71 0.89 -31.22
C GLN A 41 -13.36 0.70 -30.53
N GLN A 42 -12.29 0.63 -31.29
CA GLN A 42 -10.93 0.53 -30.75
C GLN A 42 -10.53 1.76 -29.93
N LEU A 43 -10.86 2.98 -30.40
CA LEU A 43 -10.65 4.20 -29.65
C LEU A 43 -11.43 4.21 -28.33
N ALA A 44 -12.68 3.79 -28.32
CA ALA A 44 -13.48 3.70 -27.11
C ALA A 44 -12.86 2.72 -26.09
N ARG A 45 -12.33 1.59 -26.56
CA ARG A 45 -11.63 0.62 -25.71
C ARG A 45 -10.33 1.20 -25.14
N ILE A 46 -9.52 1.86 -25.98
CA ILE A 46 -8.27 2.50 -25.54
C ILE A 46 -8.54 3.56 -24.46
N LEU A 47 -9.59 4.37 -24.63
CA LEU A 47 -9.98 5.35 -23.62
C LEU A 47 -10.35 4.70 -22.29
N ALA A 48 -11.08 3.60 -22.30
CA ALA A 48 -11.43 2.85 -21.09
C ALA A 48 -10.19 2.23 -20.43
N GLU A 49 -9.27 1.68 -21.22
CA GLU A 49 -7.99 1.14 -20.73
C GLU A 49 -7.11 2.24 -20.11
N MET A 50 -7.06 3.43 -20.71
CA MET A 50 -6.35 4.59 -20.17
C MET A 50 -6.91 5.02 -18.81
N GLN A 51 -8.23 5.08 -18.64
CA GLN A 51 -8.86 5.41 -17.35
C GLN A 51 -8.49 4.39 -16.26
N SER A 52 -8.49 3.10 -16.61
CA SER A 52 -8.08 2.04 -15.68
C SER A 52 -6.59 2.14 -15.30
N ALA A 53 -5.73 2.44 -16.28
CA ALA A 53 -4.30 2.64 -16.04
C ALA A 53 -4.04 3.86 -15.15
N GLN A 54 -4.76 4.95 -15.37
CA GLN A 54 -4.66 6.16 -14.54
C GLN A 54 -5.04 5.88 -13.09
N ALA A 55 -6.17 5.21 -12.83
CA ALA A 55 -6.58 4.86 -11.47
C ALA A 55 -5.56 3.95 -10.75
N SER A 56 -4.89 3.08 -11.52
CA SER A 56 -3.83 2.23 -10.97
C SER A 56 -2.57 3.04 -10.66
N ALA A 57 -2.20 3.99 -11.51
CA ALA A 57 -1.06 4.88 -11.29
C ALA A 57 -1.29 5.80 -10.08
N GLU A 58 -2.48 6.36 -9.91
CA GLU A 58 -2.85 7.18 -8.75
C GLU A 58 -2.63 6.41 -7.44
N ARG A 59 -3.06 5.15 -7.36
CA ARG A 59 -2.84 4.33 -6.16
C ARG A 59 -1.37 4.11 -5.83
N VAL A 60 -0.52 3.96 -6.84
CA VAL A 60 0.93 3.81 -6.65
C VAL A 60 1.54 5.13 -6.16
N ILE A 61 1.12 6.25 -6.75
CA ILE A 61 1.59 7.59 -6.35
C ILE A 61 1.15 7.87 -4.91
N ASP A 62 -0.11 7.63 -4.56
CA ASP A 62 -0.62 7.81 -3.20
C ASP A 62 0.18 6.99 -2.18
N LEU A 63 0.55 5.75 -2.55
CA LEU A 63 1.39 4.92 -1.69
C LEU A 63 2.81 5.49 -1.53
N LEU A 64 3.40 6.00 -2.60
CA LEU A 64 4.74 6.61 -2.57
C LEU A 64 4.75 7.94 -1.78
N ASP A 65 3.66 8.69 -1.84
CA ASP A 65 3.51 9.97 -1.12
C ASP A 65 3.12 9.78 0.35
N THR A 66 2.70 8.55 0.73
CA THR A 66 2.35 8.22 2.11
C THR A 66 3.61 8.30 2.99
N GLN A 67 3.61 9.24 3.92
CA GLN A 67 4.70 9.36 4.89
C GLN A 67 4.53 8.29 5.98
N PRO A 68 5.59 7.58 6.35
CA PRO A 68 5.54 6.65 7.48
C PRO A 68 5.29 7.43 8.78
N ASP A 69 4.44 6.87 9.63
CA ASP A 69 4.14 7.47 10.95
C ASP A 69 5.34 7.41 11.92
N ILE A 70 6.22 6.43 11.73
CA ILE A 70 7.38 6.19 12.58
C ILE A 70 8.61 6.22 11.69
N VAL A 71 9.51 7.14 12.01
CA VAL A 71 10.79 7.32 11.34
C VAL A 71 11.89 7.51 12.37
N ASP A 72 13.10 7.12 12.04
CA ASP A 72 14.24 7.42 12.87
C ASP A 72 14.55 8.93 12.79
N SER A 73 15.01 9.51 13.92
CA SER A 73 15.38 10.92 13.93
C SER A 73 16.65 11.16 13.09
N PRO A 74 16.89 12.40 12.62
CA PRO A 74 18.11 12.73 11.87
C PRO A 74 19.40 12.37 12.64
N GLU A 75 19.40 12.48 13.96
CA GLU A 75 20.52 12.13 14.82
C GLU A 75 20.77 10.62 14.81
N VAL A 76 19.70 9.81 14.88
CA VAL A 76 19.77 8.36 14.82
C VAL A 76 20.25 7.91 13.45
N GLU A 77 19.75 8.51 12.36
CA GLU A 77 20.22 8.21 11.00
C GLU A 77 21.69 8.61 10.80
N ALA A 78 22.14 9.72 11.39
CA ALA A 78 23.53 10.15 11.33
C ALA A 78 24.47 9.13 12.00
N GLU A 79 24.05 8.50 13.09
CA GLU A 79 24.83 7.51 13.83
C GLU A 79 24.73 6.12 13.22
N TYR A 80 23.52 5.63 12.97
CA TYR A 80 23.23 4.23 12.58
C TYR A 80 23.02 4.02 11.08
N GLY A 81 22.93 5.08 10.29
CA GLY A 81 22.58 5.03 8.87
C GLY A 81 21.08 4.92 8.62
N THR A 82 20.69 4.99 7.36
CA THR A 82 19.30 4.86 6.93
C THR A 82 18.89 3.39 6.72
N ALA A 83 17.60 3.13 6.53
CA ALA A 83 17.10 1.79 6.21
C ALA A 83 17.74 1.18 4.95
N PHE A 84 18.13 2.01 3.97
CA PHE A 84 18.76 1.57 2.72
C PHE A 84 20.30 1.51 2.78
N ALA A 85 20.92 2.21 3.75
CA ALA A 85 22.36 2.26 3.93
C ALA A 85 22.71 2.19 5.44
N PRO A 86 22.45 1.06 6.10
CA PRO A 86 22.65 0.93 7.54
C PRO A 86 24.15 0.83 7.90
N ARG A 87 24.54 1.51 8.97
CA ARG A 87 25.88 1.42 9.56
C ARG A 87 25.92 0.37 10.66
N ARG A 88 25.81 -0.90 10.27
CA ARG A 88 25.72 -2.02 11.22
C ARG A 88 26.90 -2.14 12.20
N GLY A 89 28.04 -1.57 11.86
CA GLY A 89 29.21 -1.54 12.76
C GLY A 89 28.98 -0.67 14.02
N ASN A 90 28.04 0.25 13.98
CA ASN A 90 27.71 1.14 15.10
C ASN A 90 26.58 0.53 15.97
N TRP A 91 26.01 -0.59 15.58
CA TRP A 91 24.90 -1.21 16.31
C TRP A 91 25.38 -1.79 17.63
N PRO A 92 24.81 -1.39 18.78
CA PRO A 92 25.16 -1.98 20.05
C PRO A 92 24.61 -3.41 20.13
N PRO A 93 25.27 -4.29 20.90
CA PRO A 93 24.71 -5.60 21.20
C PRO A 93 23.40 -5.41 21.98
N ILE A 94 22.45 -6.34 21.76
CA ILE A 94 21.17 -6.35 22.47
C ILE A 94 21.20 -7.48 23.52
N ALA A 95 20.92 -7.13 24.77
CA ALA A 95 20.80 -8.10 25.87
C ALA A 95 19.35 -8.58 26.03
N GLY A 96 18.39 -7.78 25.61
CA GLY A 96 16.97 -8.12 25.58
C GLY A 96 16.19 -7.70 26.82
N GLY A 97 16.70 -6.75 27.60
CA GLY A 97 15.92 -6.10 28.65
C GLY A 97 14.89 -5.16 28.06
N VAL A 98 13.64 -5.20 28.54
CA VAL A 98 12.53 -4.34 28.09
C VAL A 98 11.91 -3.65 29.28
N GLU A 99 11.73 -2.33 29.21
CA GLU A 99 11.08 -1.57 30.28
C GLU A 99 10.09 -0.56 29.71
N PHE A 100 8.87 -0.56 30.24
CA PHE A 100 7.84 0.45 30.01
C PHE A 100 7.82 1.37 31.21
N ARG A 101 7.96 2.68 31.01
CA ARG A 101 7.89 3.71 32.05
C ARG A 101 6.76 4.67 31.76
N ASP A 102 5.72 4.62 32.60
CA ASP A 102 4.55 5.52 32.57
C ASP A 102 3.91 5.60 31.18
N VAL A 103 3.88 4.46 30.47
CA VAL A 103 3.43 4.41 29.08
C VAL A 103 1.93 4.56 28.98
N THR A 104 1.51 5.60 28.27
CA THR A 104 0.14 5.78 27.82
C THR A 104 0.09 5.65 26.30
N PHE A 105 -0.89 4.91 25.79
CA PHE A 105 -1.06 4.70 24.37
C PHE A 105 -2.54 4.69 23.96
N ALA A 106 -2.82 5.41 22.88
CA ALA A 106 -4.09 5.41 22.18
C ALA A 106 -3.88 5.20 20.67
N TYR A 107 -4.74 4.41 20.04
CA TYR A 107 -4.77 4.35 18.58
C TYR A 107 -5.34 5.65 17.98
N LYS A 108 -5.15 5.87 16.68
CA LYS A 108 -5.69 7.05 15.95
C LYS A 108 -7.21 7.23 16.11
N THR A 109 -7.92 6.17 16.46
CA THR A 109 -9.35 6.19 16.80
C THR A 109 -9.69 6.94 18.10
N GLY A 110 -8.66 7.32 18.89
CA GLY A 110 -8.81 8.08 20.12
C GLY A 110 -9.10 7.23 21.37
N GLU A 111 -9.26 5.91 21.24
CA GLU A 111 -9.44 5.02 22.39
C GLU A 111 -8.10 4.75 23.08
N THR A 112 -8.00 5.10 24.37
CA THR A 112 -6.81 4.83 25.18
C THR A 112 -6.81 3.35 25.60
N VAL A 113 -5.79 2.62 25.14
CA VAL A 113 -5.63 1.17 25.40
C VAL A 113 -4.73 0.91 26.61
N LEU A 114 -3.68 1.70 26.75
CA LEU A 114 -2.77 1.64 27.90
C LEU A 114 -2.75 3.00 28.60
N ARG A 115 -2.76 3.00 29.92
CA ARG A 115 -2.67 4.21 30.74
C ARG A 115 -1.69 3.98 31.89
N ASP A 116 -0.66 4.85 31.97
CA ASP A 116 0.37 4.82 33.00
C ASP A 116 0.95 3.40 33.23
N PHE A 117 1.12 2.68 32.12
CA PHE A 117 1.54 1.29 32.14
C PHE A 117 3.03 1.18 32.42
N ASN A 118 3.37 0.38 33.43
CA ASN A 118 4.73 0.11 33.87
C ASN A 118 4.98 -1.40 33.84
N LEU A 119 6.07 -1.82 33.20
CA LEU A 119 6.50 -3.21 33.14
C LEU A 119 8.03 -3.24 32.98
N LYS A 120 8.70 -4.10 33.72
CA LYS A 120 10.12 -4.34 33.56
C LYS A 120 10.36 -5.83 33.35
N VAL A 121 11.09 -6.16 32.31
CA VAL A 121 11.49 -7.53 31.92
C VAL A 121 13.00 -7.54 31.82
N GLU A 122 13.63 -8.36 32.65
CA GLU A 122 15.09 -8.49 32.65
C GLU A 122 15.58 -9.36 31.48
N PRO A 123 16.81 -9.18 31.00
CA PRO A 123 17.39 -10.01 29.95
C PRO A 123 17.25 -11.52 30.25
N GLY A 124 16.81 -12.28 29.25
CA GLY A 124 16.61 -13.73 29.36
C GLY A 124 15.34 -14.16 30.12
N GLN A 125 14.56 -13.22 30.61
CA GLN A 125 13.30 -13.52 31.30
C GLN A 125 12.20 -13.84 30.28
N THR A 126 11.38 -14.85 30.56
CA THR A 126 10.16 -15.15 29.83
C THR A 126 8.96 -14.68 30.64
N ILE A 127 8.08 -13.89 30.00
CA ILE A 127 6.83 -13.42 30.62
C ILE A 127 5.63 -13.90 29.83
N ALA A 128 4.50 -14.07 30.49
CA ALA A 128 3.21 -14.35 29.86
C ALA A 128 2.26 -13.17 30.11
N LEU A 129 1.73 -12.59 29.03
CA LEU A 129 0.69 -11.58 29.09
C LEU A 129 -0.69 -12.25 29.11
N VAL A 130 -1.40 -12.13 30.22
CA VAL A 130 -2.73 -12.76 30.43
C VAL A 130 -3.78 -11.68 30.61
N GLY A 131 -4.94 -11.85 30.04
CA GLY A 131 -6.07 -10.91 30.14
C GLY A 131 -7.12 -11.19 29.07
N GLU A 132 -8.28 -10.55 29.19
CA GLU A 132 -9.38 -10.66 28.24
C GLU A 132 -9.02 -10.16 26.85
N THR A 133 -9.84 -10.51 25.85
CA THR A 133 -9.70 -9.96 24.51
C THR A 133 -9.91 -8.43 24.56
N GLY A 134 -9.02 -7.67 23.95
CA GLY A 134 -9.07 -6.20 24.03
C GLY A 134 -8.27 -5.58 25.18
N ALA A 135 -7.72 -6.35 26.13
CA ALA A 135 -6.95 -5.85 27.28
C ALA A 135 -5.56 -5.25 26.93
N GLY A 136 -5.26 -5.01 25.66
CA GLY A 136 -4.00 -4.35 25.24
C GLY A 136 -2.78 -5.27 25.12
N LYS A 137 -2.92 -6.61 25.21
CA LYS A 137 -1.78 -7.55 25.11
C LYS A 137 -1.00 -7.41 23.80
N SER A 138 -1.70 -7.40 22.67
CA SER A 138 -1.09 -7.20 21.36
C SER A 138 -0.51 -5.79 21.20
N THR A 139 -1.09 -4.79 21.87
CA THR A 139 -0.60 -3.42 21.88
C THR A 139 0.75 -3.34 22.57
N ILE A 140 0.95 -4.05 23.69
CA ILE A 140 2.24 -4.13 24.39
C ILE A 140 3.32 -4.69 23.45
N VAL A 141 3.03 -5.81 22.76
CA VAL A 141 3.96 -6.41 21.80
C VAL A 141 4.27 -5.46 20.64
N ASN A 142 3.25 -4.83 20.08
CA ASN A 142 3.42 -3.86 19.00
C ASN A 142 4.26 -2.63 19.42
N LEU A 143 4.14 -2.18 20.66
CA LEU A 143 4.97 -1.11 21.21
C LEU A 143 6.42 -1.56 21.40
N VAL A 144 6.68 -2.79 21.88
CA VAL A 144 8.05 -3.32 21.95
C VAL A 144 8.69 -3.40 20.57
N CYS A 145 7.93 -3.83 19.57
CA CYS A 145 8.40 -3.89 18.18
C CYS A 145 8.52 -2.51 17.51
N ARG A 146 8.12 -1.42 18.20
CA ARG A 146 8.07 -0.06 17.63
C ARG A 146 7.25 0.00 16.33
N PHE A 147 6.16 -0.80 16.23
CA PHE A 147 5.16 -0.63 15.19
C PHE A 147 4.22 0.53 15.50
N TYR A 148 4.20 0.94 16.76
CA TYR A 148 3.58 2.15 17.28
C TYR A 148 4.53 2.77 18.32
N GLU A 149 4.38 4.08 18.54
CA GLU A 149 5.07 4.78 19.60
C GLU A 149 4.08 5.22 20.68
N PRO A 150 4.48 5.24 21.95
CA PRO A 150 3.62 5.68 23.05
C PRO A 150 3.23 7.15 22.88
N THR A 151 2.00 7.48 23.26
CA THR A 151 1.52 8.87 23.30
C THR A 151 2.17 9.64 24.44
N ALA A 152 2.50 8.95 25.54
CA ALA A 152 3.28 9.48 26.65
C ALA A 152 4.07 8.35 27.30
N GLY A 153 5.13 8.71 28.03
CA GLY A 153 6.05 7.76 28.63
C GLY A 153 7.13 7.27 27.67
N GLN A 154 7.84 6.22 28.06
CA GLN A 154 9.00 5.70 27.34
C GLN A 154 9.00 4.17 27.32
N VAL A 155 9.48 3.62 26.21
CA VAL A 155 9.82 2.20 26.09
C VAL A 155 11.33 2.11 25.96
N LEU A 156 11.97 1.42 26.88
CA LEU A 156 13.42 1.27 26.90
C LEU A 156 13.80 -0.16 26.52
N ILE A 157 14.82 -0.27 25.68
CA ILE A 157 15.48 -1.53 25.37
C ILE A 157 16.90 -1.44 25.94
N ASP A 158 17.22 -2.37 26.82
CA ASP A 158 18.50 -2.38 27.55
C ASP A 158 18.81 -1.03 28.23
N GLY A 159 17.78 -0.39 28.79
CA GLY A 159 17.88 0.86 29.55
C GLY A 159 17.96 2.14 28.70
N VAL A 160 17.91 2.06 27.37
CA VAL A 160 17.91 3.21 26.45
C VAL A 160 16.56 3.31 25.73
N ASP A 161 16.02 4.52 25.59
CA ASP A 161 14.80 4.74 24.85
C ASP A 161 14.99 4.25 23.40
N TYR A 162 14.10 3.37 22.95
CA TYR A 162 14.22 2.77 21.62
C TYR A 162 14.12 3.79 20.47
N ARG A 163 13.61 5.01 20.75
CA ARG A 163 13.60 6.13 19.77
C ARG A 163 14.98 6.71 19.51
N GLU A 164 15.94 6.48 20.43
CA GLU A 164 17.36 6.85 20.30
C GLU A 164 18.17 5.79 19.54
N ARG A 165 17.52 4.75 19.04
CA ARG A 165 18.12 3.64 18.30
C ARG A 165 17.46 3.47 16.94
N SER A 166 18.21 2.91 15.98
CA SER A 166 17.68 2.60 14.67
C SER A 166 16.56 1.55 14.76
N GLN A 167 15.43 1.84 14.13
CA GLN A 167 14.32 0.88 14.00
C GLN A 167 14.79 -0.42 13.34
N LEU A 168 15.66 -0.32 12.34
CA LEU A 168 16.23 -1.49 11.65
C LEU A 168 17.08 -2.35 12.59
N TRP A 169 17.87 -1.73 13.50
CA TRP A 169 18.61 -2.44 14.53
C TRP A 169 17.66 -3.23 15.43
N LEU A 170 16.63 -2.58 15.95
CA LEU A 170 15.63 -3.21 16.81
C LEU A 170 14.97 -4.40 16.11
N HIS A 171 14.48 -4.20 14.89
CA HIS A 171 13.80 -5.26 14.13
C HIS A 171 14.72 -6.41 13.73
N SER A 172 16.03 -6.17 13.57
CA SER A 172 16.99 -7.24 13.27
C SER A 172 17.22 -8.21 14.43
N ALA A 173 16.92 -7.76 15.66
CA ALA A 173 17.11 -8.53 16.88
C ALA A 173 15.80 -9.12 17.43
N LEU A 174 14.65 -8.70 16.95
CA LEU A 174 13.33 -9.19 17.36
C LEU A 174 12.84 -10.31 16.44
N GLY A 175 12.39 -11.41 17.05
CA GLY A 175 11.56 -12.43 16.40
C GLY A 175 10.09 -12.16 16.72
N TYR A 176 9.28 -11.97 15.70
CA TYR A 176 7.85 -11.67 15.81
C TYR A 176 7.03 -12.64 14.97
#